data_65d0e4f4e29012b7180d2f7e0c85f2c5
#
_entry.id   65d0e4f4e29012b7180d2f7e0c85f2c5
#
_cell.length_a   1.000
_cell.length_b   1.000
_cell.length_c   1.000
_cell.angle_alpha   90.00
_cell.angle_beta   90.00
_cell.angle_gamma   90.00
#
_symmetry.space_group_name_H-M   'P 1'
#
loop_
_entity.id
_entity.type
_entity.pdbx_description
1 polymer ?
#
loop_
_entity_poly.entity_id
_entity_poly.type
_entity_poly.pdbx_seq_one_letter_code
_entity_poly.pdbx_strand_id
1 'polypeptide(L)'
;MNKKELTNKYKQTIQPMGIYQIKNIKNGKIYIGSAKDMRGIINSNKFQLKHSLHSNKELQNEFNEIGEAGFSFDILDYLKSKENLNYDYTKELKLLKDMWLEKLHASSV
;
A
#
# COMPACT_ATOMS: atom_id res chain seq x y z
N MET A 1 11.60 31.35 10.09
CA MET A 1 11.81 30.41 8.98
C MET A 1 11.11 30.92 7.73
N ASN A 2 11.81 30.96 6.62
CA ASN A 2 11.20 31.40 5.39
C ASN A 2 10.47 30.25 4.69
N LYS A 3 9.69 30.57 3.68
CA LYS A 3 8.86 29.58 2.97
C LYS A 3 9.69 28.47 2.32
N LYS A 4 10.87 28.80 1.82
CA LYS A 4 11.77 27.83 1.17
C LYS A 4 12.32 26.83 2.19
N GLU A 5 12.73 27.29 3.35
CA GLU A 5 13.21 26.42 4.42
C GLU A 5 12.13 25.49 4.92
N LEU A 6 10.91 26.00 5.07
CA LEU A 6 9.77 25.20 5.48
C LEU A 6 9.49 24.10 4.46
N THR A 7 9.54 24.41 3.18
CA THR A 7 9.33 23.44 2.11
C THR A 7 10.41 22.36 2.10
N ASN A 8 11.67 22.73 2.27
CA ASN A 8 12.77 21.78 2.32
C ASN A 8 12.65 20.85 3.53
N LYS A 9 12.30 21.40 4.67
CA LYS A 9 12.10 20.62 5.88
C LYS A 9 10.96 19.61 5.70
N TYR A 10 9.87 20.04 5.07
CA TYR A 10 8.74 19.17 4.77
C TYR A 10 9.14 18.03 3.82
N LYS A 11 9.93 18.32 2.79
CA LYS A 11 10.40 17.31 1.84
C LYS A 11 11.33 16.28 2.48
N GLN A 12 12.05 16.69 3.51
CA GLN A 12 12.94 15.78 4.25
C GLN A 12 12.20 14.93 5.28
N THR A 13 10.94 15.23 5.54
CA THR A 13 10.14 14.43 6.46
C THR A 13 9.90 13.05 5.86
N ILE A 14 10.11 12.02 6.67
CA ILE A 14 9.86 10.64 6.24
C ILE A 14 8.36 10.48 6.01
N GLN A 15 8.00 9.98 4.82
CA GLN A 15 6.62 9.80 4.44
C GLN A 15 6.01 8.60 5.17
N PRO A 16 4.69 8.60 5.42
CA PRO A 16 4.04 7.45 6.04
C PRO A 16 4.24 6.21 5.18
N MET A 17 4.73 5.15 5.80
CA MET A 17 4.96 3.88 5.14
C MET A 17 4.27 2.76 5.91
N GLY A 18 3.97 1.67 5.25
CA GLY A 18 3.30 0.58 5.91
C GLY A 18 2.70 -0.45 4.97
N ILE A 19 1.63 -1.05 5.42
CA ILE A 19 0.97 -2.19 4.78
C ILE A 19 -0.47 -1.81 4.47
N TYR A 20 -0.92 -2.12 3.26
CA TYR A 20 -2.30 -1.91 2.86
C TYR A 20 -2.91 -3.21 2.35
N GLN A 21 -4.24 -3.28 2.32
CA GLN A 21 -4.95 -4.44 1.79
C GLN A 21 -5.98 -4.03 0.75
N ILE A 22 -6.20 -4.93 -0.19
CA ILE A 22 -7.30 -4.89 -1.14
C ILE A 22 -8.07 -6.18 -0.93
N LYS A 23 -9.31 -6.07 -0.47
CA LYS A 23 -10.13 -7.23 -0.12
C LYS A 23 -11.29 -7.40 -1.09
N ASN A 24 -11.42 -8.60 -1.65
CA ASN A 24 -12.59 -8.99 -2.41
C ASN A 24 -13.69 -9.37 -1.41
N ILE A 25 -14.70 -8.51 -1.29
CA ILE A 25 -15.76 -8.68 -0.29
C ILE A 25 -16.61 -9.92 -0.57
N LYS A 26 -16.76 -10.30 -1.83
CA LYS A 26 -17.60 -11.42 -2.22
C LYS A 26 -17.04 -12.79 -1.81
N ASN A 27 -15.73 -12.99 -1.98
CA ASN A 27 -15.11 -14.28 -1.66
C ASN A 27 -14.19 -14.22 -0.44
N GLY A 28 -13.97 -13.03 0.13
CA GLY A 28 -13.11 -12.86 1.28
C GLY A 28 -11.61 -12.87 0.98
N LYS A 29 -11.22 -12.98 -0.28
CA LYS A 29 -9.82 -13.02 -0.65
C LYS A 29 -9.14 -11.68 -0.39
N ILE A 30 -7.95 -11.71 0.20
CA ILE A 30 -7.22 -10.52 0.61
C ILE A 30 -5.90 -10.45 -0.14
N TYR A 31 -5.59 -9.27 -0.68
CA TYR A 31 -4.32 -8.96 -1.31
C TYR A 31 -3.62 -7.89 -0.48
N ILE A 32 -2.37 -8.14 -0.11
CA ILE A 32 -1.61 -7.26 0.76
C ILE A 32 -0.40 -6.70 0.02
N GLY A 33 -0.17 -5.41 0.17
CA GLY A 33 1.00 -4.74 -0.38
C GLY A 33 1.67 -3.87 0.66
N SER A 34 2.90 -3.48 0.37
CA SER A 34 3.64 -2.53 1.18
C SER A 34 4.01 -1.32 0.34
N ALA A 35 4.19 -0.19 1.00
CA ALA A 35 4.61 1.03 0.33
C ALA A 35 5.47 1.88 1.24
N LYS A 36 6.51 2.50 0.66
CA LYS A 36 7.36 3.46 1.37
C LYS A 36 6.66 4.80 1.54
N ASP A 37 5.63 5.04 0.74
CA ASP A 37 4.77 6.20 0.86
C ASP A 37 3.33 5.74 0.67
N MET A 38 2.58 5.73 1.77
CA MET A 38 1.19 5.28 1.76
C MET A 38 0.23 6.30 1.18
N ARG A 39 0.69 7.54 0.98
CA ARG A 39 -0.16 8.57 0.38
C ARG A 39 -0.42 8.21 -1.07
N GLY A 40 -1.65 8.17 -1.44
CA GLY A 40 -2.04 7.89 -2.81
C GLY A 40 -1.87 6.45 -3.30
N ILE A 41 -1.31 5.53 -2.48
CA ILE A 41 -1.12 4.14 -2.93
C ILE A 41 -2.46 3.46 -3.23
N ILE A 42 -3.46 3.73 -2.43
CA ILE A 42 -4.79 3.15 -2.64
C ILE A 42 -5.40 3.72 -3.93
N ASN A 43 -5.30 5.04 -4.12
CA ASN A 43 -5.81 5.66 -5.35
C ASN A 43 -5.07 5.16 -6.59
N SER A 44 -3.76 4.94 -6.48
CA SER A 44 -2.96 4.39 -7.56
C SER A 44 -3.41 2.98 -7.94
N ASN A 45 -3.65 2.12 -6.95
CA ASN A 45 -4.16 0.78 -7.20
C ASN A 45 -5.55 0.83 -7.85
N LYS A 46 -6.43 1.68 -7.36
CA LYS A 46 -7.76 1.85 -7.94
C LYS A 46 -7.69 2.30 -9.40
N PHE A 47 -6.81 3.26 -9.68
CA PHE A 47 -6.62 3.76 -11.03
C PHE A 47 -6.15 2.62 -11.96
N GLN A 48 -5.13 1.88 -11.54
CA GLN A 48 -4.60 0.77 -12.33
C GLN A 48 -5.67 -0.30 -12.59
N LEU A 49 -6.45 -0.63 -11.59
CA LEU A 49 -7.52 -1.63 -11.71
C LEU A 49 -8.62 -1.15 -12.66
N LYS A 50 -9.03 0.11 -12.55
CA LYS A 50 -10.05 0.69 -13.42
C LYS A 50 -9.64 0.72 -14.90
N HIS A 51 -8.35 0.85 -15.15
CA HIS A 51 -7.82 0.95 -16.51
C HIS A 51 -7.16 -0.35 -17.00
N SER A 52 -7.34 -1.46 -16.28
CA SER A 52 -6.80 -2.78 -16.62
C SER A 52 -5.28 -2.78 -16.74
N LEU A 53 -4.60 -1.99 -15.89
CA LEU A 53 -3.16 -1.81 -15.89
C LEU A 53 -2.46 -2.47 -14.71
N HIS A 54 -3.20 -3.13 -13.84
CA HIS A 54 -2.61 -3.68 -12.62
C HIS A 54 -1.69 -4.85 -12.92
N SER A 55 -0.52 -4.89 -12.24
CA SER A 55 0.48 -5.93 -12.43
C SER A 55 0.03 -7.30 -11.92
N ASN A 56 -0.81 -7.34 -10.90
CA ASN A 56 -1.38 -8.59 -10.40
C ASN A 56 -2.56 -9.00 -11.27
N LYS A 57 -2.35 -9.97 -12.13
CA LYS A 57 -3.36 -10.40 -13.10
C LYS A 57 -4.59 -11.03 -12.44
N GLU A 58 -4.39 -11.78 -11.36
CA GLU A 58 -5.50 -12.41 -10.63
C GLU A 58 -6.42 -11.35 -10.03
N LEU A 59 -5.83 -10.36 -9.36
CA LEU A 59 -6.59 -9.24 -8.79
C LEU A 59 -7.29 -8.45 -9.88
N GLN A 60 -6.61 -8.18 -11.00
CA GLN A 60 -7.19 -7.45 -12.12
C GLN A 60 -8.39 -8.19 -12.71
N ASN A 61 -8.28 -9.50 -12.88
CA ASN A 61 -9.39 -10.29 -13.41
C ASN A 61 -10.60 -10.27 -12.48
N GLU A 62 -10.38 -10.40 -11.17
CA GLU A 62 -11.46 -10.32 -10.19
C GLU A 62 -12.12 -8.95 -10.22
N PHE A 63 -11.32 -7.90 -10.32
CA PHE A 63 -11.85 -6.54 -10.39
C PHE A 63 -12.68 -6.32 -11.64
N ASN A 64 -12.23 -6.82 -12.80
CA ASN A 64 -12.97 -6.72 -14.04
C ASN A 64 -14.32 -7.44 -13.98
N GLU A 65 -14.35 -8.56 -13.28
CA GLU A 65 -15.56 -9.37 -13.14
C GLU A 65 -16.56 -8.76 -12.15
N ILE A 66 -16.07 -8.29 -11.00
CA ILE A 66 -16.92 -7.90 -9.87
C ILE A 66 -17.17 -6.38 -9.84
N GLY A 67 -16.19 -5.59 -10.23
CA GLY A 67 -16.25 -4.14 -10.16
C GLY A 67 -15.80 -3.56 -8.82
N GLU A 68 -15.61 -2.25 -8.79
CA GLU A 68 -15.07 -1.55 -7.62
C GLU A 68 -15.91 -1.75 -6.35
N ALA A 69 -17.24 -1.78 -6.49
CA ALA A 69 -18.13 -1.93 -5.33
C ALA A 69 -17.93 -3.26 -4.60
N GLY A 70 -17.33 -4.27 -5.24
CA GLY A 70 -17.05 -5.56 -4.64
C GLY A 70 -15.72 -5.64 -3.90
N PHE A 71 -15.01 -4.50 -3.76
CA PHE A 71 -13.70 -4.46 -3.10
C PHE A 71 -13.66 -3.41 -2.01
N SER A 72 -12.87 -3.70 -0.97
CA SER A 72 -12.52 -2.70 0.04
C SER A 72 -11.01 -2.46 0.01
N PHE A 73 -10.61 -1.21 0.29
CA PHE A 73 -9.23 -0.75 0.25
C PHE A 73 -8.91 -0.13 1.59
N ASP A 74 -8.02 -0.74 2.35
CA ASP A 74 -7.75 -0.31 3.71
C ASP A 74 -6.26 -0.30 4.02
N ILE A 75 -5.86 0.51 4.99
CA ILE A 75 -4.52 0.49 5.54
C ILE A 75 -4.52 -0.44 6.74
N LEU A 76 -3.64 -1.45 6.73
CA LEU A 76 -3.55 -2.41 7.82
C LEU A 76 -2.61 -1.96 8.91
N ASP A 77 -1.48 -1.36 8.54
CA ASP A 77 -0.44 -1.07 9.49
C ASP A 77 0.48 0.02 8.97
N TYR A 78 1.13 0.73 9.90
CA TYR A 78 2.16 1.71 9.59
C TYR A 78 3.48 1.24 10.19
N LEU A 79 4.55 1.38 9.44
CA LEU A 79 5.89 1.16 9.96
C LEU A 79 6.39 2.46 10.54
N LYS A 80 6.77 2.43 11.82
CA LYS A 80 7.29 3.61 12.49
C LYS A 80 8.65 3.97 11.90
N SER A 81 8.80 5.20 11.45
CA SER A 81 10.06 5.68 10.89
C SER A 81 11.07 5.98 11.97
N LYS A 82 12.36 5.78 11.61
CA LYS A 82 13.50 6.21 12.41
C LYS A 82 13.87 7.63 12.01
N GLU A 83 14.65 8.31 12.83
CA GLU A 83 15.08 9.69 12.54
C GLU A 83 16.02 9.80 11.35
N ASN A 84 16.73 8.74 11.02
CA ASN A 84 17.70 8.73 9.92
C ASN A 84 16.97 8.67 8.58
N LEU A 85 17.00 9.77 7.83
CA LEU A 85 16.36 9.90 6.53
C LEU A 85 16.97 9.01 5.44
N ASN A 86 18.20 8.56 5.64
CA ASN A 86 18.90 7.70 4.69
C ASN A 86 18.71 6.21 4.97
N TYR A 87 17.95 5.88 6.00
CA TYR A 87 17.69 4.50 6.35
C TYR A 87 16.79 3.84 5.32
N ASP A 88 17.18 2.64 4.88
CA ASP A 88 16.39 1.86 3.92
C ASP A 88 15.43 0.92 4.66
N TYR A 89 14.14 1.18 4.49
CA TYR A 89 13.08 0.41 5.16
C TYR A 89 12.59 -0.80 4.36
N THR A 90 13.22 -1.10 3.23
CA THR A 90 12.76 -2.18 2.35
C THR A 90 12.66 -3.51 3.09
N LYS A 91 13.67 -3.85 3.87
CA LYS A 91 13.70 -5.09 4.63
C LYS A 91 12.63 -5.17 5.69
N GLU A 92 12.45 -4.08 6.45
CA GLU A 92 11.45 -4.03 7.51
C GLU A 92 10.02 -4.06 6.95
N LEU A 93 9.80 -3.37 5.84
CA LEU A 93 8.50 -3.42 5.17
C LEU A 93 8.20 -4.83 4.66
N LYS A 94 9.20 -5.51 4.13
CA LYS A 94 9.04 -6.88 3.67
C LYS A 94 8.68 -7.83 4.81
N LEU A 95 9.37 -7.70 5.94
CA LEU A 95 9.10 -8.53 7.12
C LEU A 95 7.70 -8.26 7.66
N LEU A 96 7.31 -7.01 7.72
CA LEU A 96 5.98 -6.63 8.19
C LEU A 96 4.90 -7.16 7.24
N LYS A 97 5.12 -7.04 5.94
CA LYS A 97 4.21 -7.58 4.92
C LYS A 97 4.08 -9.10 5.06
N ASP A 98 5.20 -9.81 5.21
CA ASP A 98 5.19 -11.27 5.34
C ASP A 98 4.41 -11.71 6.58
N MET A 99 4.54 -10.98 7.68
CA MET A 99 3.78 -11.24 8.90
C MET A 99 2.27 -11.13 8.64
N TRP A 100 1.84 -10.08 7.94
CA TRP A 100 0.44 -9.90 7.62
C TRP A 100 -0.08 -10.92 6.62
N LEU A 101 0.74 -11.29 5.63
CA LEU A 101 0.38 -12.34 4.67
C LEU A 101 0.08 -13.65 5.38
N GLU A 102 0.93 -14.03 6.32
CA GLU A 102 0.75 -15.25 7.10
C GLU A 102 -0.47 -15.15 8.02
N LYS A 103 -0.57 -14.04 8.75
CA LYS A 103 -1.64 -13.83 9.73
C LYS A 103 -3.04 -13.89 9.10
N LEU A 104 -3.21 -13.34 7.91
CA LEU A 104 -4.50 -13.25 7.24
C LEU A 104 -4.67 -14.31 6.14
N HIS A 105 -3.69 -15.18 5.93
CA HIS A 105 -3.69 -16.15 4.83
C HIS A 105 -3.94 -15.43 3.50
N ALA A 106 -3.26 -14.30 3.29
CA ALA A 106 -3.48 -13.42 2.15
C ALA A 106 -2.45 -13.66 1.04
N SER A 107 -2.74 -13.10 -0.13
CA SER A 107 -1.84 -13.10 -1.27
C SER A 107 -1.15 -11.74 -1.40
N SER A 108 0.01 -11.70 -2.07
CA SER A 108 0.69 -10.44 -2.36
C SER A 108 -0.02 -9.71 -3.50
N VAL A 109 -0.11 -8.41 -3.36
CA VAL A 109 -0.63 -7.53 -4.42
C VAL A 109 0.24 -7.62 -5.66
#